data_74c4fcb4991f515d9eec5095bcb3414d
#
_entry.id   74c4fcb4991f515d9eec5095bcb3414d
#
_cell.length_a   1.000
_cell.length_b   1.000
_cell.length_c   1.000
_cell.angle_alpha   90.00
_cell.angle_beta   90.00
_cell.angle_gamma   90.00
#
_symmetry.space_group_name_H-M   'P 1'
#
loop_
_entity.id
_entity.type
_entity.pdbx_description
1 polymer ?
#
loop_
_entity_poly.entity_id
_entity_poly.type
_entity_poly.pdbx_seq_one_letter_code
_entity_poly.pdbx_strand_id
1 'polypeptide(L)'
;MEQAISTEEKLLGYFGAKRMDFLLNNYGEVYERAFLEGALVTHCRRIQKAAEAKMETMIKEMLKNKWVGSPEESRKRAEEQVLSEIVYTL
;
A
#
# COMPACT_ATOMS: atom_id res chain seq x y z
N MET A 1 8.08 7.22 -23.05
CA MET A 1 8.07 6.87 -22.37
C MET A 1 7.71 6.34 -21.55
N GLU A 2 7.48 5.94 -21.25
CA GLU A 2 7.10 5.53 -20.53
C GLU A 2 7.47 5.25 -19.46
N GLN A 3 7.71 5.26 -18.89
CA GLN A 3 8.03 4.73 -17.88
C GLN A 3 7.06 4.34 -16.98
N ALA A 4 6.55 3.53 -17.03
CA ALA A 4 5.32 3.27 -16.40
C ALA A 4 5.45 2.91 -14.95
N ILE A 5 6.46 2.19 -14.58
CA ILE A 5 6.69 1.77 -13.21
C ILE A 5 7.93 2.46 -12.67
N SER A 6 7.75 3.19 -11.57
CA SER A 6 8.87 3.85 -10.92
C SER A 6 9.78 2.84 -10.23
N THR A 7 10.99 3.26 -9.92
CA THR A 7 11.93 2.41 -9.20
C THR A 7 11.34 2.01 -7.85
N GLU A 8 10.67 2.94 -7.18
CA GLU A 8 10.04 2.68 -5.90
C GLU A 8 9.01 1.58 -5.99
N GLU A 9 8.16 1.61 -7.02
CA GLU A 9 7.15 0.57 -7.18
C GLU A 9 7.76 -0.79 -7.42
N LYS A 10 8.85 -0.86 -8.19
CA LYS A 10 9.52 -2.12 -8.43
C LYS A 10 10.10 -2.71 -7.15
N LEU A 11 10.66 -1.87 -6.29
CA LEU A 11 11.31 -2.32 -5.08
C LEU A 11 10.34 -2.52 -3.92
N LEU A 12 9.32 -1.68 -3.84
CA LEU A 12 8.43 -1.63 -2.69
C LEU A 12 7.06 -2.25 -2.95
N GLY A 13 6.68 -2.38 -4.21
CA GLY A 13 5.34 -2.77 -4.57
C GLY A 13 4.38 -1.60 -4.54
N TYR A 14 3.16 -1.83 -4.96
CA TYR A 14 2.16 -0.79 -5.12
C TYR A 14 1.88 -0.02 -3.82
N PHE A 15 1.62 -0.77 -2.74
CA PHE A 15 1.26 -0.15 -1.47
C PHE A 15 2.45 0.53 -0.81
N GLY A 16 3.63 -0.07 -0.91
CA GLY A 16 4.84 0.54 -0.34
C GLY A 16 5.18 1.85 -1.02
N ALA A 17 5.05 1.91 -2.34
CA ALA A 17 5.29 3.14 -3.08
C ALA A 17 4.28 4.22 -2.72
N LYS A 18 3.01 3.83 -2.55
CA LYS A 18 1.97 4.77 -2.11
C LYS A 18 2.26 5.31 -0.72
N ARG A 19 2.76 4.46 0.17
CA ARG A 19 3.13 4.91 1.52
C ARG A 19 4.26 5.93 1.46
N MET A 20 5.26 5.68 0.62
CA MET A 20 6.37 6.61 0.47
C MET A 20 5.89 7.97 -0.02
N ASP A 21 5.03 7.99 -1.04
CA ASP A 21 4.46 9.24 -1.55
C ASP A 21 3.62 9.94 -0.49
N PHE A 22 2.86 9.18 0.27
CA PHE A 22 2.03 9.73 1.34
C PHE A 22 2.88 10.46 2.37
N LEU A 23 3.97 9.84 2.81
CA LEU A 23 4.85 10.46 3.78
C LEU A 23 5.51 11.70 3.22
N LEU A 24 5.99 11.62 2.00
CA LEU A 24 6.64 12.76 1.36
C LEU A 24 5.70 13.95 1.22
N ASN A 25 4.47 13.72 0.81
CA ASN A 25 3.52 14.78 0.52
C ASN A 25 2.79 15.33 1.75
N ASN A 26 2.68 14.55 2.81
CA ASN A 26 1.88 14.94 3.97
C ASN A 26 2.70 15.04 5.26
N TYR A 27 3.81 14.33 5.35
CA TYR A 27 4.62 14.28 6.56
C TYR A 27 6.10 14.33 6.17
N GLY A 28 6.48 15.41 5.50
CA GLY A 28 7.84 15.55 4.98
C GLY A 28 8.93 15.37 6.01
N GLU A 29 8.70 15.79 7.25
CA GLU A 29 9.69 15.63 8.31
C GLU A 29 9.90 14.18 8.68
N VAL A 30 8.81 13.40 8.71
CA VAL A 30 8.89 11.97 8.98
C VAL A 30 9.63 11.27 7.84
N TYR A 31 9.30 11.64 6.62
CA TYR A 31 9.95 11.10 5.43
C TYR A 31 11.46 11.37 5.48
N GLU A 32 11.85 12.63 5.71
CA GLU A 32 13.24 13.02 5.73
C GLU A 32 14.01 12.30 6.82
N ARG A 33 13.44 12.22 8.01
CA ARG A 33 14.10 11.53 9.11
C ARG A 33 14.33 10.06 8.79
N ALA A 34 13.30 9.38 8.30
CA ALA A 34 13.42 7.98 7.94
C ALA A 34 14.45 7.77 6.83
N PHE A 35 14.48 8.68 5.85
CA PHE A 35 15.43 8.62 4.78
C PHE A 35 16.86 8.75 5.30
N LEU A 36 17.08 9.74 6.16
CA LEU A 36 18.41 9.99 6.72
C LEU A 36 18.88 8.85 7.62
N GLU A 37 17.97 8.19 8.29
CA GLU A 37 18.29 7.05 9.16
C GLU A 37 18.45 5.75 8.38
N GLY A 38 18.17 5.78 7.08
CA GLY A 38 18.24 4.57 6.27
C GLY A 38 17.11 3.60 6.50
N ALA A 39 16.02 4.07 7.11
CA ALA A 39 14.90 3.21 7.50
C ALA A 39 13.69 3.32 6.58
N LEU A 40 13.70 4.25 5.62
CA LEU A 40 12.51 4.54 4.82
C LEU A 40 12.07 3.34 3.98
N VAL A 41 12.99 2.71 3.27
CA VAL A 41 12.66 1.58 2.41
C VAL A 41 12.15 0.41 3.24
N THR A 42 12.81 0.13 4.36
CA THR A 42 12.40 -0.96 5.25
C THR A 42 10.99 -0.72 5.78
N HIS A 43 10.70 0.52 6.17
CA HIS A 43 9.36 0.87 6.65
C HIS A 43 8.31 0.65 5.57
N CYS A 44 8.56 1.15 4.36
CA CYS A 44 7.60 1.03 3.28
C CYS A 44 7.41 -0.42 2.84
N ARG A 45 8.45 -1.25 2.94
CA ARG A 45 8.32 -2.67 2.66
C ARG A 45 7.43 -3.37 3.69
N ARG A 46 7.52 -2.97 4.96
CA ARG A 46 6.63 -3.50 5.98
C ARG A 46 5.19 -3.15 5.69
N ILE A 47 4.96 -1.92 5.27
CA ILE A 47 3.62 -1.47 4.88
C ILE A 47 3.11 -2.30 3.70
N GLN A 48 3.97 -2.55 2.71
CA GLN A 48 3.59 -3.36 1.55
C GLN A 48 3.15 -4.76 1.99
N LYS A 49 3.92 -5.39 2.86
CA LYS A 49 3.60 -6.74 3.32
C LYS A 49 2.32 -6.77 4.15
N ALA A 50 2.13 -5.78 5.01
CA ALA A 50 0.92 -5.69 5.82
C ALA A 50 -0.30 -5.47 4.92
N ALA A 51 -0.16 -4.63 3.90
CA ALA A 51 -1.24 -4.35 2.97
C ALA A 51 -1.60 -5.59 2.16
N GLU A 52 -0.60 -6.33 1.68
CA GLU A 52 -0.85 -7.55 0.93
C GLU A 52 -1.58 -8.59 1.76
N ALA A 53 -1.17 -8.75 3.03
CA ALA A 53 -1.81 -9.70 3.92
C ALA A 53 -3.26 -9.32 4.18
N LYS A 54 -3.51 -8.04 4.38
CA LYS A 54 -4.86 -7.54 4.60
C LYS A 54 -5.74 -7.74 3.37
N MET A 55 -5.20 -7.44 2.19
CA MET A 55 -5.91 -7.67 0.93
C MET A 55 -6.33 -9.12 0.78
N GLU A 56 -5.39 -10.02 1.03
CA GLU A 56 -5.66 -11.45 0.91
C GLU A 56 -6.75 -11.89 1.86
N THR A 57 -6.68 -11.45 3.11
CA THR A 57 -7.69 -11.77 4.11
C THR A 57 -9.06 -11.26 3.69
N MET A 58 -9.13 -10.02 3.22
CA MET A 58 -10.40 -9.41 2.84
C MET A 58 -11.02 -10.12 1.64
N ILE A 59 -10.20 -10.46 0.65
CA ILE A 59 -10.69 -11.15 -0.52
C ILE A 59 -11.23 -12.54 -0.14
N LYS A 60 -10.51 -13.25 0.72
CA LYS A 60 -10.97 -14.55 1.20
C LYS A 60 -12.30 -14.45 1.94
N GLU A 61 -12.45 -13.40 2.76
CA GLU A 61 -13.69 -13.19 3.48
C GLU A 61 -14.84 -12.87 2.54
N MET A 62 -14.60 -12.08 1.52
CA MET A 62 -15.61 -11.76 0.53
C MET A 62 -16.09 -13.01 -0.21
N LEU A 63 -15.15 -13.88 -0.60
CA LEU A 63 -15.48 -15.11 -1.26
C LEU A 63 -16.26 -16.06 -0.34
N LYS A 64 -15.86 -16.13 0.92
CA LYS A 64 -16.52 -16.97 1.90
C LYS A 64 -17.95 -16.52 2.15
N ASN A 65 -18.17 -15.21 2.14
CA ASN A 65 -19.48 -14.65 2.40
C ASN A 65 -20.33 -14.49 1.15
N LYS A 66 -19.92 -15.12 0.06
CA LYS A 66 -20.63 -15.09 -1.21
C LYS A 66 -20.90 -13.68 -1.70
N TRP A 67 -19.82 -12.89 -1.74
CA TRP A 67 -19.89 -11.53 -2.26
C TRP A 67 -20.51 -11.52 -3.65
N VAL A 68 -21.50 -10.63 -3.84
CA VAL A 68 -22.29 -10.60 -5.06
C VAL A 68 -21.67 -9.75 -6.17
N GLY A 69 -20.73 -8.88 -5.84
CA GLY A 69 -20.10 -8.04 -6.85
C GLY A 69 -19.13 -8.80 -7.74
N SER A 70 -18.65 -8.13 -8.76
CA SER A 70 -17.64 -8.73 -9.64
C SER A 70 -16.31 -8.88 -8.90
N PRO A 71 -15.41 -9.74 -9.37
CA PRO A 71 -14.07 -9.84 -8.78
C PRO A 71 -13.34 -8.51 -8.80
N GLU A 72 -13.53 -7.70 -9.83
CA GLU A 72 -12.89 -6.39 -9.92
C GLU A 72 -13.41 -5.44 -8.84
N GLU A 73 -14.71 -5.46 -8.59
CA GLU A 73 -15.29 -4.62 -7.54
C GLU A 73 -14.82 -5.03 -6.17
N SER A 74 -14.74 -6.34 -5.92
CA SER A 74 -14.24 -6.85 -4.65
C SER A 74 -12.82 -6.40 -4.40
N ARG A 75 -11.99 -6.53 -5.42
CA ARG A 75 -10.59 -6.14 -5.31
C ARG A 75 -10.45 -4.63 -5.07
N LYS A 76 -11.25 -3.84 -5.79
CA LYS A 76 -11.21 -2.40 -5.65
C LYS A 76 -11.62 -1.96 -4.25
N ARG A 77 -12.67 -2.56 -3.70
CA ARG A 77 -13.10 -2.25 -2.34
C ARG A 77 -12.04 -2.60 -1.32
N ALA A 78 -11.44 -3.78 -1.47
CA ALA A 78 -10.38 -4.20 -0.56
C ALA A 78 -9.19 -3.25 -0.65
N GLU A 79 -8.82 -2.87 -1.86
CA GLU A 79 -7.70 -1.96 -2.06
C GLU A 79 -7.97 -0.60 -1.42
N GLU A 80 -9.15 -0.03 -1.61
CA GLU A 80 -9.50 1.25 -1.02
C GLU A 80 -9.46 1.21 0.49
N GLN A 81 -9.94 0.11 1.07
CA GLN A 81 -9.92 -0.02 2.52
C GLN A 81 -8.50 -0.15 3.06
N VAL A 82 -7.67 -0.93 2.37
CA VAL A 82 -6.27 -1.08 2.76
C VAL A 82 -5.53 0.25 2.67
N LEU A 83 -5.77 1.01 1.61
CA LEU A 83 -5.15 2.32 1.46
C LEU A 83 -5.51 3.22 2.64
N SER A 84 -6.79 3.26 3.02
CA SER A 84 -7.21 4.16 4.08
C SER A 84 -6.78 3.68 5.47
N GLU A 85 -6.71 2.37 5.71
CA GLU A 85 -6.40 1.84 7.04
C GLU A 85 -4.92 1.64 7.31
N ILE A 86 -4.14 1.35 6.28
CA ILE A 86 -2.74 0.99 6.46
C ILE A 86 -1.80 1.98 5.78
N VAL A 87 -2.08 2.33 4.54
CA VAL A 87 -1.15 3.11 3.73
C VAL A 87 -1.23 4.61 4.03
N TYR A 88 -2.44 5.14 4.14
CA TYR A 88 -2.68 6.56 4.31
C TYR A 88 -3.02 6.97 5.73
N THR A 89 -2.44 6.31 6.70
CA THR A 89 -2.62 6.66 8.10
C THR A 89 -1.26 6.71 8.77
N LEU A 90 -1.08 7.65 9.66
CA LEU A 90 0.14 7.75 10.42
C LEU A 90 -0.07 7.13 11.79
#